data_1d2b12383b527a2b818950641eaa52f0
#
_entry.id   1d2b12383b527a2b818950641eaa52f0
#
_cell.length_a   1.000
_cell.length_b   1.000
_cell.length_c   1.000
_cell.angle_alpha   90.00
_cell.angle_beta   90.00
_cell.angle_gamma   90.00
#
_symmetry.space_group_name_H-M   'P 1'
#
loop_
_entity.id
_entity.type
_entity.pdbx_description
1 polymer ?
#
loop_
_entity_poly.entity_id
_entity_poly.type
_entity_poly.pdbx_seq_one_letter_code
_entity_poly.pdbx_strand_id
1 'polypeptide(L)'
;VELGKSTPQGGEAAFISLERALEDLKSNRINVLVTAPIDKKNIQSEKFSFTGHTEYLKTKAGAEDALMFMISENMRLGFATEHVPLKKVPEILTVELIIRKLRLMNHSLILDFGIRKPRIALLGLNPHAGDNSLIGTEETDVIIPAISQVGKEGIMAFGPFPADGFFGAGSFTKFDGIVAMYHDQGLSPFKALSFD
;
A
#
# COMPACT_ATOMS: atom_id res chain seq x y z
N VAL A 1 -3.64 -23.54 -24.06
CA VAL A 1 -2.48 -22.95 -23.39
C VAL A 1 -1.38 -24.00 -23.31
N GLU A 2 -0.16 -23.65 -23.71
CA GLU A 2 1.00 -24.54 -23.64
C GLU A 2 1.79 -24.22 -22.36
N LEU A 3 1.92 -25.23 -21.49
CA LEU A 3 2.60 -25.07 -20.20
C LEU A 3 4.09 -24.75 -20.37
N GLY A 4 4.60 -23.82 -19.57
CA GLY A 4 6.01 -23.40 -19.61
C GLY A 4 6.38 -22.45 -20.72
N LYS A 5 5.41 -22.03 -21.55
CA LYS A 5 5.65 -21.05 -22.63
C LYS A 5 4.79 -19.80 -22.45
N SER A 6 5.40 -18.63 -22.68
CA SER A 6 4.71 -17.35 -22.78
C SER A 6 4.08 -17.26 -24.17
N THR A 7 2.75 -17.35 -24.24
CA THR A 7 1.99 -17.32 -25.50
C THR A 7 0.86 -16.30 -25.45
N PRO A 8 0.44 -15.71 -26.59
CA PRO A 8 -0.72 -14.82 -26.62
C PRO A 8 -2.00 -15.47 -26.08
N GLN A 9 -2.21 -16.76 -26.39
CA GLN A 9 -3.36 -17.53 -25.87
C GLN A 9 -3.33 -17.67 -24.34
N GLY A 10 -2.12 -17.78 -23.74
CA GLY A 10 -1.95 -17.78 -22.29
C GLY A 10 -2.31 -16.43 -21.66
N GLY A 11 -1.92 -15.33 -22.30
CA GLY A 11 -2.29 -13.98 -21.89
C GLY A 11 -3.80 -13.73 -21.99
N GLU A 12 -4.44 -14.14 -23.08
CA GLU A 12 -5.89 -14.04 -23.24
C GLU A 12 -6.65 -14.86 -22.21
N ALA A 13 -6.22 -16.09 -21.94
CA ALA A 13 -6.84 -16.94 -20.92
C ALA A 13 -6.73 -16.32 -19.53
N ALA A 14 -5.57 -15.73 -19.18
CA ALA A 14 -5.37 -15.02 -17.93
C ALA A 14 -6.31 -13.81 -17.82
N PHE A 15 -6.44 -13.03 -18.90
CA PHE A 15 -7.35 -11.88 -18.94
C PHE A 15 -8.81 -12.30 -18.75
N ILE A 16 -9.29 -13.31 -19.49
CA ILE A 16 -10.67 -13.82 -19.38
C ILE A 16 -10.95 -14.31 -17.95
N SER A 17 -10.01 -15.03 -17.35
CA SER A 17 -10.14 -15.51 -15.96
C SER A 17 -10.27 -14.36 -14.98
N LEU A 18 -9.48 -13.30 -15.14
CA LEU A 18 -9.50 -12.12 -14.29
C LEU A 18 -10.81 -11.32 -14.45
N GLU A 19 -11.28 -11.12 -15.68
CA GLU A 19 -12.58 -10.47 -15.97
C GLU A 19 -13.73 -11.24 -15.30
N ARG A 20 -13.75 -12.57 -15.44
CA ARG A 20 -14.78 -13.40 -14.83
C ARG A 20 -14.77 -13.33 -13.30
N ALA A 21 -13.60 -13.43 -12.69
CA ALA A 21 -13.47 -13.30 -11.25
C ALA A 21 -13.94 -11.92 -10.73
N LEU A 22 -13.66 -10.87 -11.49
CA LEU A 22 -14.11 -9.52 -11.18
C LEU A 22 -15.62 -9.35 -11.30
N GLU A 23 -16.27 -9.97 -12.31
CA GLU A 23 -17.73 -10.00 -12.43
C GLU A 23 -18.36 -10.72 -11.23
N ASP A 24 -17.81 -11.84 -10.80
CA ASP A 24 -18.29 -12.58 -9.65
C ASP A 24 -18.10 -11.79 -8.34
N LEU A 25 -17.00 -11.04 -8.20
CA LEU A 25 -16.77 -10.14 -7.07
C LEU A 25 -17.80 -8.98 -7.06
N LYS A 26 -18.02 -8.32 -8.20
CA LYS A 26 -19.00 -7.22 -8.33
C LYS A 26 -20.44 -7.66 -8.09
N SER A 27 -20.76 -8.89 -8.42
CA SER A 27 -22.10 -9.47 -8.19
C SER A 27 -22.25 -10.12 -6.82
N ASN A 28 -21.29 -9.95 -5.91
CA ASN A 28 -21.26 -10.54 -4.57
C ASN A 28 -21.37 -12.07 -4.56
N ARG A 29 -20.93 -12.75 -5.62
CA ARG A 29 -20.84 -14.22 -5.66
C ARG A 29 -19.60 -14.73 -4.93
N ILE A 30 -18.56 -13.91 -4.88
CA ILE A 30 -17.34 -14.12 -4.09
C ILE A 30 -17.07 -12.87 -3.27
N ASN A 31 -16.41 -13.04 -2.11
CA ASN A 31 -16.08 -11.93 -1.21
C ASN A 31 -14.61 -11.49 -1.34
N VAL A 32 -13.78 -12.34 -1.94
CA VAL A 32 -12.34 -12.14 -2.03
C VAL A 32 -11.83 -12.69 -3.36
N LEU A 33 -10.85 -12.03 -3.93
CA LEU A 33 -10.13 -12.48 -5.11
C LEU A 33 -8.66 -12.74 -4.77
N VAL A 34 -8.22 -13.96 -4.95
CA VAL A 34 -6.79 -14.35 -4.87
C VAL A 34 -6.28 -14.57 -6.29
N THR A 35 -5.22 -13.88 -6.66
CA THR A 35 -4.65 -13.95 -8.02
C THR A 35 -3.32 -14.67 -8.04
N ALA A 36 -3.11 -15.53 -9.03
CA ALA A 36 -1.78 -16.01 -9.41
C ALA A 36 -1.00 -14.92 -10.16
N PRO A 37 0.34 -15.00 -10.22
CA PRO A 37 1.13 -14.12 -11.07
C PRO A 37 0.71 -14.18 -12.53
N ILE A 38 0.75 -13.03 -13.20
CA ILE A 38 0.54 -12.93 -14.66
C ILE A 38 1.85 -12.62 -15.36
N ASP A 39 2.01 -13.09 -16.59
CA ASP A 39 3.05 -12.60 -17.47
C ASP A 39 2.60 -11.22 -18.01
N LYS A 40 3.22 -10.17 -17.44
CA LYS A 40 2.85 -8.78 -17.75
C LYS A 40 3.06 -8.40 -19.22
N LYS A 41 3.84 -9.18 -19.97
CA LYS A 41 4.10 -8.93 -21.39
C LYS A 41 3.06 -9.59 -22.27
N ASN A 42 2.72 -10.87 -22.02
CA ASN A 42 1.81 -11.61 -22.88
C ASN A 42 0.33 -11.27 -22.66
N ILE A 43 -0.05 -10.72 -21.47
CA ILE A 43 -1.43 -10.29 -21.18
C ILE A 43 -1.78 -8.96 -21.86
N GLN A 44 -0.78 -8.17 -22.30
CA GLN A 44 -1.03 -6.89 -22.98
C GLN A 44 -1.84 -7.10 -24.25
N SER A 45 -2.91 -6.33 -24.36
CA SER A 45 -3.85 -6.35 -25.48
C SER A 45 -4.62 -5.02 -25.53
N GLU A 46 -5.44 -4.81 -26.57
CA GLU A 46 -6.37 -3.67 -26.60
C GLU A 46 -7.33 -3.64 -25.39
N LYS A 47 -7.61 -4.81 -24.80
CA LYS A 47 -8.51 -4.96 -23.64
C LYS A 47 -7.78 -4.85 -22.31
N PHE A 48 -6.46 -5.02 -22.28
CA PHE A 48 -5.64 -4.97 -21.08
C PHE A 48 -4.37 -4.17 -21.35
N SER A 49 -4.41 -2.87 -21.09
CA SER A 49 -3.28 -1.92 -21.21
C SER A 49 -2.88 -1.36 -19.84
N PHE A 50 -2.66 -2.26 -18.87
CA PHE A 50 -2.35 -1.93 -17.47
C PHE A 50 -0.99 -2.47 -17.07
N THR A 51 -0.35 -1.86 -16.08
CA THR A 51 0.96 -2.27 -15.55
C THR A 51 0.89 -3.56 -14.71
N GLY A 52 -0.32 -3.94 -14.26
CA GLY A 52 -0.57 -5.15 -13.48
C GLY A 52 -1.96 -5.18 -12.86
N HIS A 53 -2.15 -6.15 -11.95
CA HIS A 53 -3.44 -6.37 -11.29
C HIS A 53 -3.97 -5.14 -10.55
N THR A 54 -3.14 -4.46 -9.77
CA THR A 54 -3.57 -3.35 -8.92
C THR A 54 -4.20 -2.22 -9.72
N GLU A 55 -3.53 -1.78 -10.78
CA GLU A 55 -4.04 -0.72 -11.65
C GLU A 55 -5.32 -1.14 -12.37
N TYR A 56 -5.34 -2.37 -12.89
CA TYR A 56 -6.50 -2.95 -13.53
C TYR A 56 -7.71 -3.02 -12.58
N LEU A 57 -7.55 -3.63 -11.42
CA LEU A 57 -8.61 -3.79 -10.43
C LEU A 57 -9.12 -2.45 -9.90
N LYS A 58 -8.21 -1.51 -9.61
CA LYS A 58 -8.55 -0.14 -9.23
C LYS A 58 -9.45 0.53 -10.27
N THR A 59 -9.04 0.49 -11.54
CA THR A 59 -9.80 1.10 -12.65
C THR A 59 -11.16 0.43 -12.83
N LYS A 60 -11.22 -0.89 -12.81
CA LYS A 60 -12.47 -1.65 -12.97
C LYS A 60 -13.42 -1.52 -11.77
N ALA A 61 -12.91 -1.26 -10.59
CA ALA A 61 -13.70 -0.96 -9.41
C ALA A 61 -14.21 0.49 -9.39
N GLY A 62 -13.72 1.37 -10.26
CA GLY A 62 -14.02 2.80 -10.23
C GLY A 62 -13.45 3.49 -8.99
N ALA A 63 -12.39 2.93 -8.39
CA ALA A 63 -11.80 3.47 -7.17
C ALA A 63 -10.82 4.60 -7.50
N GLU A 64 -10.87 5.68 -6.73
CA GLU A 64 -9.96 6.82 -6.89
C GLU A 64 -8.52 6.45 -6.48
N ASP A 65 -8.37 5.61 -5.45
CA ASP A 65 -7.06 5.18 -4.97
C ASP A 65 -7.11 3.72 -4.48
N ALA A 66 -5.94 3.14 -4.26
CA ALA A 66 -5.73 1.82 -3.70
C ALA A 66 -4.57 1.87 -2.69
N LEU A 67 -4.57 0.97 -1.73
CA LEU A 67 -3.49 0.82 -0.77
C LEU A 67 -2.91 -0.58 -0.89
N MET A 68 -1.62 -0.66 -1.21
CA MET A 68 -0.89 -1.93 -1.16
C MET A 68 -0.60 -2.28 0.29
N PHE A 69 -1.07 -3.43 0.73
CA PHE A 69 -0.76 -4.00 2.04
C PHE A 69 0.26 -5.13 1.93
N MET A 70 1.24 -5.10 2.81
CA MET A 70 2.05 -6.26 3.17
C MET A 70 1.63 -6.74 4.54
N ILE A 71 1.26 -8.01 4.65
CA ILE A 71 0.64 -8.57 5.86
C ILE A 71 1.46 -9.76 6.32
N SER A 72 1.83 -9.75 7.61
CA SER A 72 2.34 -10.91 8.33
C SER A 72 1.57 -11.03 9.65
N GLU A 73 1.88 -12.06 10.42
CA GLU A 73 1.25 -12.28 11.73
C GLU A 73 1.32 -11.05 12.63
N ASN A 74 2.47 -10.39 12.64
CA ASN A 74 2.78 -9.30 13.57
C ASN A 74 2.78 -7.90 12.94
N MET A 75 2.53 -7.78 11.62
CA MET A 75 2.68 -6.50 10.93
C MET A 75 1.72 -6.34 9.76
N ARG A 76 1.11 -5.16 9.66
CA ARG A 76 0.32 -4.69 8.50
C ARG A 76 0.93 -3.39 8.02
N LEU A 77 1.56 -3.43 6.87
CA LEU A 77 2.33 -2.33 6.33
C LEU A 77 1.69 -1.85 5.03
N GLY A 78 1.45 -0.54 4.92
CA GLY A 78 1.03 0.14 3.71
C GLY A 78 2.07 1.16 3.28
N PHE A 79 1.92 1.69 2.06
CA PHE A 79 2.87 2.63 1.46
C PHE A 79 2.17 3.91 1.00
N ALA A 80 2.78 5.04 1.29
CA ALA A 80 2.33 6.32 0.73
C ALA A 80 2.68 6.38 -0.78
N THR A 81 3.92 6.00 -1.14
CA THR A 81 4.35 5.85 -2.53
C THR A 81 4.89 4.43 -2.75
N GLU A 82 4.63 3.86 -3.93
CA GLU A 82 4.96 2.46 -4.23
C GLU A 82 6.11 2.37 -5.26
N HIS A 83 5.79 2.07 -6.51
CA HIS A 83 6.76 1.81 -7.57
C HIS A 83 7.23 3.10 -8.27
N VAL A 84 7.82 4.02 -7.54
CA VAL A 84 8.35 5.27 -8.07
C VAL A 84 9.86 5.39 -7.78
N PRO A 85 10.63 6.06 -8.65
CA PRO A 85 12.05 6.33 -8.36
C PRO A 85 12.20 7.11 -7.05
N LEU A 86 13.17 6.75 -6.22
CA LEU A 86 13.39 7.35 -4.91
C LEU A 86 13.48 8.88 -4.97
N LYS A 87 14.16 9.43 -5.98
CA LYS A 87 14.26 10.88 -6.20
C LYS A 87 12.94 11.60 -6.43
N LYS A 88 11.88 10.86 -6.80
CA LYS A 88 10.54 11.40 -7.04
C LYS A 88 9.65 11.34 -5.80
N VAL A 89 10.05 10.61 -4.78
CA VAL A 89 9.24 10.44 -3.56
C VAL A 89 8.91 11.78 -2.91
N PRO A 90 9.87 12.68 -2.63
CA PRO A 90 9.54 13.98 -2.03
C PRO A 90 8.58 14.83 -2.88
N GLU A 91 8.70 14.78 -4.20
CA GLU A 91 7.85 15.53 -5.12
C GLU A 91 6.39 15.03 -5.15
N ILE A 92 6.19 13.73 -4.91
CA ILE A 92 4.88 13.07 -4.94
C ILE A 92 4.18 13.14 -3.58
N LEU A 93 4.95 13.15 -2.49
CA LEU A 93 4.39 13.22 -1.15
C LEU A 93 3.69 14.56 -0.92
N THR A 94 2.38 14.50 -0.74
CA THR A 94 1.56 15.65 -0.37
C THR A 94 0.70 15.31 0.85
N VAL A 95 0.22 16.34 1.53
CA VAL A 95 -0.70 16.19 2.66
C VAL A 95 -1.92 15.37 2.26
N GLU A 96 -2.50 15.68 1.08
CA GLU A 96 -3.69 15.00 0.57
C GLU A 96 -3.43 13.53 0.25
N LEU A 97 -2.25 13.20 -0.30
CA LEU A 97 -1.88 11.80 -0.57
C LEU A 97 -1.82 11.00 0.74
N ILE A 98 -1.12 11.52 1.75
CA ILE A 98 -0.99 10.85 3.04
C ILE A 98 -2.35 10.69 3.71
N ILE A 99 -3.20 11.71 3.68
CA ILE A 99 -4.57 11.65 4.22
C ILE A 99 -5.37 10.54 3.54
N ARG A 100 -5.34 10.45 2.21
CA ARG A 100 -6.03 9.37 1.47
C ARG A 100 -5.53 7.99 1.89
N LYS A 101 -4.20 7.79 1.98
CA LYS A 101 -3.62 6.50 2.40
C LYS A 101 -3.98 6.15 3.85
N LEU A 102 -4.00 7.13 4.74
CA LEU A 102 -4.43 6.91 6.14
C LEU A 102 -5.91 6.55 6.25
N ARG A 103 -6.78 7.20 5.48
CA ARG A 103 -8.21 6.84 5.44
C ARG A 103 -8.41 5.42 4.91
N LEU A 104 -7.72 5.03 3.82
CA LEU A 104 -7.77 3.68 3.28
C LEU A 104 -7.26 2.65 4.29
N MET A 105 -6.11 2.91 4.94
CA MET A 105 -5.55 2.06 5.98
C MET A 105 -6.54 1.89 7.13
N ASN A 106 -7.07 2.97 7.68
CA ASN A 106 -8.01 2.94 8.79
C ASN A 106 -9.30 2.19 8.43
N HIS A 107 -9.83 2.44 7.23
CA HIS A 107 -11.04 1.77 6.74
C HIS A 107 -10.82 0.25 6.64
N SER A 108 -9.73 -0.18 6.03
CA SER A 108 -9.41 -1.60 5.89
C SER A 108 -9.14 -2.26 7.26
N LEU A 109 -8.40 -1.61 8.16
CA LEU A 109 -8.17 -2.13 9.51
C LEU A 109 -9.48 -2.35 10.28
N ILE A 110 -10.48 -1.49 10.08
CA ILE A 110 -11.80 -1.65 10.71
C ILE A 110 -12.61 -2.76 10.04
N LEU A 111 -12.75 -2.71 8.71
CA LEU A 111 -13.68 -3.60 8.00
C LEU A 111 -13.08 -4.98 7.72
N ASP A 112 -11.85 -5.01 7.23
CA ASP A 112 -11.24 -6.26 6.79
C ASP A 112 -10.55 -7.03 7.95
N PHE A 113 -10.01 -6.28 8.93
CA PHE A 113 -9.33 -6.86 10.08
C PHE A 113 -10.13 -6.82 11.39
N GLY A 114 -11.30 -6.18 11.42
CA GLY A 114 -12.17 -6.12 12.58
C GLY A 114 -11.65 -5.30 13.78
N ILE A 115 -10.71 -4.41 13.56
CA ILE A 115 -10.06 -3.60 14.61
C ILE A 115 -10.88 -2.33 14.83
N ARG A 116 -11.58 -2.22 15.96
CA ARG A 116 -12.53 -1.12 16.23
C ARG A 116 -11.89 0.27 16.30
N LYS A 117 -10.67 0.37 16.83
CA LYS A 117 -9.94 1.64 17.02
C LYS A 117 -8.48 1.44 16.60
N PRO A 118 -8.21 1.38 15.30
CA PRO A 118 -6.87 1.12 14.81
C PRO A 118 -5.88 2.22 15.22
N ARG A 119 -4.71 1.81 15.65
CA ARG A 119 -3.55 2.68 15.88
C ARG A 119 -2.63 2.56 14.68
N ILE A 120 -2.42 3.65 13.96
CA ILE A 120 -1.64 3.67 12.73
C ILE A 120 -0.35 4.46 12.97
N ALA A 121 0.80 3.83 12.76
CA ALA A 121 2.09 4.51 12.79
C ALA A 121 2.44 5.06 11.41
N LEU A 122 2.97 6.29 11.35
CA LEU A 122 3.59 6.83 10.15
C LEU A 122 5.09 6.94 10.35
N LEU A 123 5.83 6.46 9.36
CA LEU A 123 7.28 6.68 9.33
C LEU A 123 7.59 8.08 8.79
N GLY A 124 8.69 8.66 9.23
CA GLY A 124 9.25 9.85 8.60
C GLY A 124 9.83 9.52 7.22
N LEU A 125 9.99 10.50 6.37
CA LEU A 125 10.69 10.34 5.10
C LEU A 125 12.20 10.37 5.31
N ASN A 126 12.66 11.33 6.13
CA ASN A 126 14.06 11.65 6.33
C ASN A 126 14.66 10.90 7.54
N PRO A 127 16.00 10.76 7.59
CA PRO A 127 16.67 10.26 8.78
C PRO A 127 16.25 11.03 10.03
N HIS A 128 16.12 10.34 11.17
CA HIS A 128 15.67 10.92 12.45
C HIS A 128 14.35 11.67 12.38
N ALA A 129 13.48 11.32 11.38
CA ALA A 129 12.22 12.02 11.10
C ALA A 129 12.42 13.53 10.92
N GLY A 130 13.47 13.91 10.16
CA GLY A 130 13.78 15.29 9.80
C GLY A 130 14.56 16.08 10.87
N ASP A 131 14.79 15.53 12.08
CA ASP A 131 15.52 16.17 13.18
C ASP A 131 15.16 17.67 13.34
N ASN A 132 13.90 17.96 13.62
CA ASN A 132 13.36 19.30 13.72
C ASN A 132 13.61 20.19 12.49
N SER A 133 13.47 19.62 11.30
CA SER A 133 13.70 20.25 9.98
C SER A 133 15.17 20.56 9.66
N LEU A 134 16.11 19.97 10.40
CA LEU A 134 17.53 20.08 10.11
C LEU A 134 17.93 19.18 8.92
N ILE A 135 17.23 18.05 8.76
CA ILE A 135 17.48 17.05 7.72
C ILE A 135 16.21 16.89 6.88
N GLY A 136 15.80 17.96 6.19
CA GLY A 136 14.57 17.99 5.39
C GLY A 136 13.37 18.52 6.16
N THR A 137 12.33 18.92 5.43
CA THR A 137 11.13 19.57 5.99
C THR A 137 9.84 18.81 5.72
N GLU A 138 9.91 17.68 5.01
CA GLU A 138 8.73 16.91 4.59
C GLU A 138 7.91 16.42 5.80
N GLU A 139 8.56 16.16 6.92
CA GLU A 139 7.87 15.81 8.15
C GLU A 139 7.00 16.95 8.66
N THR A 140 7.57 18.17 8.70
CA THR A 140 6.91 19.38 9.22
C THR A 140 5.88 19.91 8.26
N ASP A 141 6.20 19.89 6.95
CA ASP A 141 5.38 20.53 5.92
C ASP A 141 4.27 19.61 5.39
N VAL A 142 4.46 18.29 5.49
CA VAL A 142 3.55 17.32 4.86
C VAL A 142 3.03 16.28 5.85
N ILE A 143 3.91 15.55 6.57
CA ILE A 143 3.47 14.39 7.35
C ILE A 143 2.72 14.80 8.61
N ILE A 144 3.24 15.73 9.40
CA ILE A 144 2.60 16.23 10.62
C ILE A 144 1.24 16.90 10.33
N PRO A 145 1.10 17.78 9.31
CA PRO A 145 -0.20 18.30 8.92
C PRO A 145 -1.21 17.23 8.54
N ALA A 146 -0.80 16.18 7.80
CA ALA A 146 -1.68 15.08 7.44
C ALA A 146 -2.16 14.30 8.68
N ILE A 147 -1.27 13.97 9.62
CA ILE A 147 -1.62 13.33 10.90
C ILE A 147 -2.61 14.19 11.69
N SER A 148 -2.34 15.49 11.80
CA SER A 148 -3.23 16.41 12.51
C SER A 148 -4.63 16.47 11.90
N GLN A 149 -4.72 16.45 10.57
CA GLN A 149 -6.00 16.53 9.88
C GLN A 149 -6.83 15.25 10.07
N VAL A 150 -6.25 14.07 9.89
CA VAL A 150 -6.99 12.81 10.09
C VAL A 150 -7.34 12.60 11.57
N GLY A 151 -6.55 13.15 12.50
CA GLY A 151 -6.88 13.18 13.92
C GLY A 151 -8.20 13.90 14.23
N LYS A 152 -8.52 14.98 13.51
CA LYS A 152 -9.81 15.68 13.62
C LYS A 152 -10.98 14.84 13.08
N GLU A 153 -10.69 13.86 12.23
CA GLU A 153 -11.66 12.89 11.69
C GLU A 153 -11.83 11.68 12.63
N GLY A 154 -11.08 11.62 13.73
CA GLY A 154 -11.12 10.51 14.69
C GLY A 154 -10.21 9.34 14.34
N ILE A 155 -9.33 9.46 13.34
CA ILE A 155 -8.35 8.45 12.98
C ILE A 155 -7.12 8.58 13.89
N MET A 156 -6.74 7.50 14.56
CA MET A 156 -5.60 7.47 15.47
C MET A 156 -4.30 7.21 14.70
N ALA A 157 -3.72 8.26 14.15
CA ALA A 157 -2.44 8.25 13.46
C ALA A 157 -1.35 8.88 14.33
N PHE A 158 -0.18 8.26 14.38
CA PHE A 158 0.94 8.65 15.25
C PHE A 158 2.24 8.71 14.45
N GLY A 159 3.11 9.64 14.80
CA GLY A 159 4.40 9.84 14.14
C GLY A 159 4.67 11.32 13.86
N PRO A 160 5.56 11.65 12.93
CA PRO A 160 6.39 10.69 12.17
C PRO A 160 7.46 10.00 13.04
N PHE A 161 7.68 8.72 12.84
CA PHE A 161 8.70 7.96 13.55
C PHE A 161 9.95 7.77 12.68
N PRO A 162 11.18 7.89 13.23
CA PRO A 162 12.39 7.47 12.54
C PRO A 162 12.32 5.96 12.23
N ALA A 163 12.45 5.57 10.96
CA ALA A 163 12.21 4.19 10.53
C ALA A 163 13.18 3.19 11.20
N ASP A 164 14.45 3.53 11.29
CA ASP A 164 15.50 2.71 11.92
C ASP A 164 15.17 2.41 13.40
N GLY A 165 14.93 3.44 14.19
CA GLY A 165 14.57 3.31 15.60
C GLY A 165 13.21 2.63 15.80
N PHE A 166 12.24 2.88 14.93
CA PHE A 166 10.91 2.29 15.00
C PHE A 166 10.95 0.76 14.84
N PHE A 167 11.65 0.28 13.83
CA PHE A 167 11.81 -1.17 13.61
C PHE A 167 12.82 -1.77 14.58
N GLY A 168 13.97 -1.12 14.81
CA GLY A 168 15.03 -1.62 15.70
C GLY A 168 14.58 -1.80 17.16
N ALA A 169 13.67 -0.95 17.64
CA ALA A 169 13.09 -1.07 18.98
C ALA A 169 11.85 -1.98 19.04
N GLY A 170 11.45 -2.64 17.95
CA GLY A 170 10.24 -3.46 17.92
C GLY A 170 8.94 -2.67 18.10
N SER A 171 8.97 -1.35 17.89
CA SER A 171 7.82 -0.48 18.13
C SER A 171 6.63 -0.79 17.21
N PHE A 172 6.86 -1.45 16.09
CA PHE A 172 5.83 -1.90 15.14
C PHE A 172 4.76 -2.79 15.80
N THR A 173 5.11 -3.54 16.85
CA THR A 173 4.17 -4.42 17.58
C THR A 173 3.11 -3.65 18.38
N LYS A 174 3.29 -2.32 18.57
CA LYS A 174 2.37 -1.47 19.30
C LYS A 174 1.30 -0.82 18.43
N PHE A 175 1.32 -1.09 17.13
CA PHE A 175 0.43 -0.49 16.13
C PHE A 175 -0.29 -1.56 15.31
N ASP A 176 -1.49 -1.24 14.88
CA ASP A 176 -2.33 -2.13 14.08
C ASP A 176 -2.01 -2.02 12.60
N GLY A 177 -1.50 -0.86 12.18
CA GLY A 177 -1.05 -0.59 10.83
C GLY A 177 0.13 0.38 10.81
N ILE A 178 0.95 0.30 9.77
CA ILE A 178 2.13 1.14 9.58
C ILE A 178 2.07 1.71 8.15
N VAL A 179 2.32 3.00 7.99
CA VAL A 179 2.46 3.63 6.69
C VAL A 179 3.91 4.07 6.50
N ALA A 180 4.58 3.43 5.54
CA ALA A 180 5.90 3.83 5.07
C ALA A 180 5.78 4.88 3.95
N MET A 181 6.72 5.80 3.86
CA MET A 181 6.70 6.85 2.85
C MET A 181 7.07 6.32 1.46
N TYR A 182 7.91 5.30 1.38
CA TYR A 182 8.32 4.68 0.12
C TYR A 182 8.56 3.17 0.28
N HIS A 183 8.60 2.49 -0.84
CA HIS A 183 8.62 1.04 -0.96
C HIS A 183 9.69 0.37 -0.08
N ASP A 184 10.98 0.68 -0.25
CA ASP A 184 12.05 -0.05 0.44
C ASP A 184 12.17 0.32 1.93
N GLN A 185 11.67 1.50 2.34
CA GLN A 185 11.60 1.89 3.75
C GLN A 185 10.77 0.89 4.58
N GLY A 186 9.68 0.41 3.99
CA GLY A 186 8.80 -0.54 4.66
C GLY A 186 9.10 -1.99 4.28
N LEU A 187 9.34 -2.28 3.01
CA LEU A 187 9.42 -3.65 2.54
C LEU A 187 10.71 -4.37 2.96
N SER A 188 11.83 -3.65 3.10
CA SER A 188 13.09 -4.24 3.57
C SER A 188 12.97 -4.76 5.00
N PRO A 189 12.55 -3.95 6.00
CA PRO A 189 12.35 -4.47 7.36
C PRO A 189 11.19 -5.48 7.44
N PHE A 190 10.12 -5.29 6.65
CA PHE A 190 9.03 -6.25 6.60
C PHE A 190 9.52 -7.65 6.22
N LYS A 191 10.28 -7.76 5.12
CA LYS A 191 10.83 -9.05 4.68
C LYS A 191 11.82 -9.64 5.68
N ALA A 192 12.67 -8.81 6.27
CA ALA A 192 13.65 -9.26 7.26
C ALA A 192 13.00 -9.79 8.56
N LEU A 193 11.81 -9.32 8.90
CA LEU A 193 11.10 -9.68 10.14
C LEU A 193 9.98 -10.70 9.93
N SER A 194 9.61 -11.02 8.69
CA SER A 194 8.42 -11.82 8.37
C SER A 194 8.72 -13.07 7.54
N PHE A 195 9.93 -13.25 7.07
CA PHE A 195 10.38 -14.45 6.35
C PHE A 195 11.47 -15.15 7.18
N ASP A 196 11.06 -16.15 7.94
CA ASP A 196 11.96 -17.15 8.55
C ASP A 196 12.12 -18.34 7.59
#